data_f214a3b10cd135fa3bff6847485e0b00
#
_entry.id   f214a3b10cd135fa3bff6847485e0b00
#
_cell.length_a   1.000
_cell.length_b   1.000
_cell.length_c   1.000
_cell.angle_alpha   90.00
_cell.angle_beta   90.00
_cell.angle_gamma   90.00
#
_symmetry.space_group_name_H-M   'P 1'
#
loop_
_entity.id
_entity.type
_entity.pdbx_description
1 polymer ?
#
loop_
_entity_poly.entity_id
_entity_poly.type
_entity_poly.pdbx_seq_one_letter_code
_entity_poly.pdbx_strand_id
1 'polypeptide(L)'
;MKRTIEAANAYVKMECPFVDHKYFPAYHAAPPVGWVNDPCGFIEAFGQYHLYGQYHPYSSQWGPMHWGHWASDDLVKWDWQGVALAPDTSADEGGCFTGTAQMDGEEMLVAYAGLEADGEGGHYQQQCMAVSRDGAHFIKAERNPVIGRAMLPEGGSSVDFRDPCLFRWGDE
;
A
#
# COMPACT_ATOMS: atom_id res chain seq x y z
N MET A 1 6.02 -14.06 -11.68
CA MET A 1 6.19 -14.30 -10.24
C MET A 1 4.86 -14.00 -9.57
N LYS A 2 4.42 -14.80 -8.58
CA LYS A 2 3.19 -14.47 -7.82
C LYS A 2 3.45 -13.21 -7.00
N ARG A 3 2.51 -12.26 -7.02
CA ARG A 3 2.62 -10.97 -6.31
C ARG A 3 1.80 -10.98 -5.02
N THR A 4 2.00 -12.01 -4.19
CA THR A 4 1.35 -12.10 -2.87
C THR A 4 2.25 -11.54 -1.78
N ILE A 5 1.68 -11.20 -0.62
CA ILE A 5 2.41 -10.71 0.56
C ILE A 5 3.52 -11.69 0.95
N GLU A 6 3.22 -13.01 0.98
CA GLU A 6 4.18 -14.04 1.35
C GLU A 6 5.35 -14.12 0.36
N ALA A 7 5.05 -14.04 -0.95
CA ALA A 7 6.08 -14.08 -1.98
C ALA A 7 6.98 -12.84 -1.92
N ALA A 8 6.40 -11.67 -1.68
CA ALA A 8 7.13 -10.42 -1.52
C ALA A 8 8.04 -10.44 -0.28
N ASN A 9 7.50 -10.84 0.88
CA ASN A 9 8.28 -10.94 2.12
C ASN A 9 9.38 -12.00 2.03
N ALA A 10 9.13 -13.13 1.36
CA ALA A 10 10.16 -14.16 1.12
C ALA A 10 11.29 -13.61 0.25
N TYR A 11 10.96 -12.85 -0.81
CA TYR A 11 11.97 -12.22 -1.68
C TYR A 11 12.80 -11.19 -0.90
N VAL A 12 12.17 -10.31 -0.14
CA VAL A 12 12.86 -9.33 0.72
C VAL A 12 13.84 -10.02 1.67
N LYS A 13 13.40 -11.08 2.35
CA LYS A 13 14.25 -11.85 3.27
C LYS A 13 15.46 -12.49 2.57
N MET A 14 15.27 -12.92 1.33
CA MET A 14 16.35 -13.56 0.53
C MET A 14 17.38 -12.52 0.07
N GLU A 15 16.94 -11.34 -0.38
CA GLU A 15 17.82 -10.34 -0.99
C GLU A 15 18.46 -9.37 0.01
N CYS A 16 17.81 -9.11 1.16
CA CYS A 16 18.29 -8.17 2.17
C CYS A 16 19.76 -8.40 2.61
N PRO A 17 20.25 -9.65 2.78
CA PRO A 17 21.67 -9.88 3.15
C PRO A 17 22.70 -9.43 2.12
N PHE A 18 22.28 -9.16 0.88
CA PHE A 18 23.18 -8.74 -0.21
C PHE A 18 23.18 -7.22 -0.43
N VAL A 19 22.39 -6.46 0.30
CA VAL A 19 22.35 -5.00 0.23
C VAL A 19 23.56 -4.41 0.94
N ASP A 20 24.27 -3.48 0.26
CA ASP A 20 25.34 -2.69 0.90
C ASP A 20 24.72 -1.63 1.82
N HIS A 21 24.83 -1.81 3.12
CA HIS A 21 24.29 -0.92 4.13
C HIS A 21 25.16 0.32 4.41
N LYS A 22 26.25 0.55 3.67
CA LYS A 22 27.17 1.68 3.90
C LYS A 22 26.47 3.03 3.95
N TYR A 23 25.45 3.21 3.12
CA TYR A 23 24.68 4.45 3.02
C TYR A 23 23.25 4.30 3.50
N PHE A 24 22.93 3.18 4.16
CA PHE A 24 21.59 2.96 4.68
C PHE A 24 21.33 3.95 5.84
N PRO A 25 20.17 4.63 5.86
CA PRO A 25 19.88 5.62 6.90
C PRO A 25 19.79 4.97 8.27
N ALA A 26 20.33 5.65 9.30
CA ALA A 26 20.29 5.19 10.68
C ALA A 26 18.92 5.43 11.36
N TYR A 27 18.11 6.32 10.75
CA TYR A 27 16.79 6.71 11.26
C TYR A 27 15.92 7.17 10.10
N HIS A 28 15.17 6.75 9.48
CA HIS A 28 14.18 7.04 8.44
C HIS A 28 13.48 5.73 8.04
N ALA A 29 12.25 5.82 7.63
CA ALA A 29 11.58 4.70 6.99
C ALA A 29 12.26 4.41 5.65
N ALA A 30 13.02 3.32 5.58
CA ALA A 30 13.71 2.89 4.36
C ALA A 30 13.42 1.41 4.11
N PRO A 31 13.17 1.01 2.85
CA PRO A 31 12.93 -0.38 2.54
C PRO A 31 14.23 -1.19 2.62
N PRO A 32 14.20 -2.44 3.09
CA PRO A 32 15.39 -3.28 3.15
C PRO A 32 15.97 -3.61 1.77
N VAL A 33 15.13 -3.66 0.73
CA VAL A 33 15.51 -3.87 -0.69
C VAL A 33 14.47 -3.22 -1.59
N GLY A 34 14.75 -3.08 -2.87
CA GLY A 34 13.78 -2.72 -3.89
C GLY A 34 13.59 -1.21 -4.06
N TRP A 35 12.39 -0.83 -4.46
CA TRP A 35 11.99 0.55 -4.77
C TRP A 35 10.89 1.02 -3.82
N VAL A 36 10.97 2.25 -3.34
CA VAL A 36 9.90 2.94 -2.59
C VAL A 36 9.71 4.34 -3.15
N ASN A 37 8.46 4.79 -3.17
CA ASN A 37 8.12 6.18 -3.49
C ASN A 37 7.09 6.72 -2.48
N ASP A 38 5.90 7.10 -2.88
CA ASP A 38 4.93 7.87 -2.10
C ASP A 38 4.66 7.26 -0.71
N PRO A 39 4.96 7.98 0.39
CA PRO A 39 4.43 7.60 1.69
C PRO A 39 2.91 7.75 1.70
N CYS A 40 2.23 6.83 2.35
CA CYS A 40 0.78 6.81 2.43
C CYS A 40 0.31 6.18 3.74
N GLY A 41 -0.97 6.30 4.04
CA GLY A 41 -1.60 5.63 5.18
C GLY A 41 -0.99 5.96 6.54
N PHE A 42 -0.31 7.13 6.72
CA PHE A 42 0.28 7.51 8.00
C PHE A 42 -0.81 7.68 9.06
N ILE A 43 -0.65 6.97 10.20
CA ILE A 43 -1.64 6.98 11.27
C ILE A 43 -1.02 6.56 12.61
N GLU A 44 -1.51 7.14 13.72
CA GLU A 44 -1.29 6.62 15.06
C GLU A 44 -2.42 5.65 15.41
N ALA A 45 -2.08 4.39 15.62
CA ALA A 45 -3.04 3.34 15.92
C ALA A 45 -2.35 2.19 16.67
N PHE A 46 -3.11 1.39 17.43
CA PHE A 46 -2.62 0.20 18.13
C PHE A 46 -1.39 0.47 19.04
N GLY A 47 -1.24 1.73 19.50
CA GLY A 47 -0.14 2.15 20.39
C GLY A 47 1.17 2.46 19.68
N GLN A 48 1.19 2.54 18.36
CA GLN A 48 2.36 2.90 17.56
C GLN A 48 1.98 3.86 16.43
N TYR A 49 2.99 4.48 15.81
CA TYR A 49 2.85 5.20 14.55
C TYR A 49 3.09 4.21 13.41
N HIS A 50 2.15 4.14 12.47
CA HIS A 50 2.25 3.32 11.27
C HIS A 50 2.46 4.21 10.05
N LEU A 51 3.40 3.84 9.22
CA LEU A 51 3.66 4.46 7.91
C LEU A 51 3.67 3.37 6.86
N TYR A 52 2.93 3.59 5.80
CA TYR A 52 2.98 2.74 4.62
C TYR A 52 3.59 3.52 3.47
N GLY A 53 3.97 2.83 2.41
CA GLY A 53 4.47 3.47 1.20
C GLY A 53 4.35 2.56 0.00
N GLN A 54 4.22 3.17 -1.18
CA GLN A 54 4.28 2.43 -2.43
C GLN A 54 5.63 1.72 -2.53
N TYR A 55 5.60 0.41 -2.69
CA TYR A 55 6.76 -0.45 -2.60
C TYR A 55 6.82 -1.48 -3.71
N HIS A 56 7.93 -1.56 -4.42
CA HIS A 56 8.21 -2.65 -5.35
C HIS A 56 9.39 -3.47 -4.87
N PRO A 57 9.18 -4.69 -4.32
CA PRO A 57 10.24 -5.47 -3.68
C PRO A 57 11.26 -6.06 -4.66
N TYR A 58 10.87 -6.31 -5.91
CA TYR A 58 11.60 -7.19 -6.83
C TYR A 58 12.67 -6.50 -7.67
N SER A 59 12.78 -5.16 -7.62
CA SER A 59 13.72 -4.39 -8.40
C SER A 59 13.94 -3.01 -7.78
N SER A 60 15.10 -2.40 -8.06
CA SER A 60 15.38 -0.98 -7.78
C SER A 60 14.75 -0.02 -8.80
N GLN A 61 13.90 -0.53 -9.68
CA GLN A 61 13.13 0.23 -10.64
C GLN A 61 11.65 0.19 -10.24
N TRP A 62 10.91 1.21 -10.66
CA TRP A 62 9.46 1.23 -10.50
C TRP A 62 8.82 -0.01 -11.15
N GLY A 63 7.80 -0.56 -10.51
CA GLY A 63 7.07 -1.74 -10.98
C GLY A 63 5.72 -1.88 -10.29
N PRO A 64 5.01 -3.00 -10.42
CA PRO A 64 3.74 -3.19 -9.76
C PRO A 64 3.85 -3.01 -8.25
N MET A 65 3.20 -1.94 -7.75
CA MET A 65 3.32 -1.49 -6.37
C MET A 65 2.60 -2.42 -5.41
N HIS A 66 3.27 -2.68 -4.31
CA HIS A 66 2.75 -3.18 -3.04
C HIS A 66 2.69 -2.02 -2.05
N TRP A 67 2.21 -2.23 -0.85
CA TRP A 67 2.47 -1.35 0.28
C TRP A 67 3.51 -1.98 1.20
N GLY A 68 4.64 -1.31 1.38
CA GLY A 68 5.59 -1.57 2.45
C GLY A 68 5.07 -0.94 3.74
N HIS A 69 5.40 -1.53 4.90
CA HIS A 69 4.93 -1.09 6.20
C HIS A 69 6.11 -0.88 7.16
N TRP A 70 6.09 0.25 7.83
CA TRP A 70 7.00 0.60 8.94
C TRP A 70 6.19 1.01 10.15
N ALA A 71 6.69 0.66 11.33
CA ALA A 71 6.14 1.11 12.61
C ALA A 71 7.19 1.86 13.42
N SER A 72 6.75 2.80 14.26
CA SER A 72 7.61 3.61 15.12
C SER A 72 6.92 3.94 16.44
N ASP A 73 7.71 3.98 17.53
CA ASP A 73 7.24 4.47 18.83
C ASP A 73 7.55 5.96 19.04
N ASP A 74 8.46 6.54 18.25
CA ASP A 74 9.02 7.88 18.50
C ASP A 74 9.07 8.80 17.26
N LEU A 75 8.58 8.35 16.09
CA LEU A 75 8.62 9.04 14.78
C LEU A 75 10.04 9.28 14.23
N VAL A 76 11.07 8.77 14.90
CA VAL A 76 12.47 8.92 14.51
C VAL A 76 13.04 7.62 14.01
N LYS A 77 12.83 6.55 14.77
CA LYS A 77 13.25 5.20 14.39
C LYS A 77 12.07 4.43 13.84
N TRP A 78 12.26 3.84 12.69
CA TRP A 78 11.23 3.12 11.96
C TRP A 78 11.66 1.68 11.73
N ASP A 79 10.89 0.75 12.24
CA ASP A 79 11.12 -0.68 12.08
C ASP A 79 10.30 -1.23 10.91
N TRP A 80 10.97 -1.90 9.97
CA TRP A 80 10.32 -2.57 8.86
C TRP A 80 9.46 -3.73 9.35
N GLN A 81 8.17 -3.70 9.04
CA GLN A 81 7.19 -4.70 9.44
C GLN A 81 6.88 -5.72 8.33
N GLY A 82 7.26 -5.42 7.10
CA GLY A 82 6.97 -6.26 5.95
C GLY A 82 6.06 -5.59 4.93
N VAL A 83 5.53 -6.39 4.01
CA VAL A 83 4.56 -5.96 3.01
C VAL A 83 3.16 -6.09 3.59
N ALA A 84 2.39 -4.99 3.56
CA ALA A 84 1.03 -4.90 4.10
C ALA A 84 -0.05 -5.17 3.03
N LEU A 85 0.15 -4.70 1.80
CA LEU A 85 -0.74 -4.97 0.67
C LEU A 85 0.07 -5.45 -0.54
N ALA A 86 -0.48 -6.39 -1.27
CA ALA A 86 0.10 -6.90 -2.52
C ALA A 86 -0.92 -6.82 -3.66
N PRO A 87 -0.52 -6.62 -4.92
CA PRO A 87 -1.40 -6.58 -6.08
C PRO A 87 -1.78 -8.00 -6.51
N ASP A 88 -2.64 -8.66 -5.73
CA ASP A 88 -2.97 -10.07 -5.83
C ASP A 88 -4.43 -10.36 -6.19
N THR A 89 -5.21 -9.31 -6.48
CA THR A 89 -6.60 -9.41 -6.95
C THR A 89 -6.77 -8.77 -8.33
N SER A 90 -7.84 -9.10 -9.06
CA SER A 90 -8.13 -8.48 -10.35
C SER A 90 -8.36 -6.96 -10.25
N ALA A 91 -8.79 -6.47 -9.10
CA ALA A 91 -9.02 -5.04 -8.88
C ALA A 91 -7.72 -4.23 -8.74
N ASP A 92 -6.59 -4.88 -8.49
CA ASP A 92 -5.31 -4.23 -8.22
C ASP A 92 -4.09 -4.97 -8.81
N GLU A 93 -4.30 -5.88 -9.75
CA GLU A 93 -3.21 -6.70 -10.32
C GLU A 93 -2.08 -5.89 -10.98
N GLY A 94 -2.36 -4.66 -11.41
CA GLY A 94 -1.38 -3.69 -11.91
C GLY A 94 -0.60 -2.98 -10.81
N GLY A 95 -1.14 -2.92 -9.58
CA GLY A 95 -0.51 -2.29 -8.42
C GLY A 95 -1.50 -1.80 -7.38
N CYS A 96 -1.07 -1.78 -6.13
CA CYS A 96 -1.72 -1.06 -5.03
C CYS A 96 -1.06 0.32 -4.93
N PHE A 97 -1.75 1.37 -5.41
CA PHE A 97 -1.23 2.73 -5.41
C PHE A 97 -1.53 3.46 -4.10
N THR A 98 -1.12 4.72 -4.04
CA THR A 98 -1.25 5.59 -2.87
C THR A 98 -2.68 5.66 -2.32
N GLY A 99 -2.77 5.84 -1.02
CA GLY A 99 -4.03 5.94 -0.32
C GLY A 99 -3.87 6.46 1.10
N THR A 100 -4.91 6.34 1.90
CA THR A 100 -4.95 6.82 3.29
C THR A 100 -5.48 5.76 4.24
N ALA A 101 -5.16 5.93 5.52
CA ALA A 101 -5.67 5.13 6.62
C ALA A 101 -6.54 5.97 7.55
N GLN A 102 -7.55 5.36 8.15
CA GLN A 102 -8.44 5.96 9.14
C GLN A 102 -8.90 4.90 10.13
N MET A 103 -8.93 5.22 11.42
CA MET A 103 -9.55 4.33 12.41
C MET A 103 -11.08 4.44 12.37
N ASP A 104 -11.74 3.30 12.42
CA ASP A 104 -13.17 3.16 12.64
C ASP A 104 -13.41 2.16 13.78
N GLY A 105 -13.65 2.69 14.98
CA GLY A 105 -13.66 1.90 16.19
C GLY A 105 -12.30 1.21 16.44
N GLU A 106 -12.29 -0.10 16.50
CA GLU A 106 -11.08 -0.92 16.72
C GLU A 106 -10.42 -1.39 15.41
N GLU A 107 -10.95 -0.99 14.26
CA GLU A 107 -10.44 -1.39 12.96
C GLU A 107 -9.78 -0.20 12.25
N MET A 108 -8.65 -0.47 11.60
CA MET A 108 -8.01 0.45 10.69
C MET A 108 -8.54 0.18 9.29
N LEU A 109 -9.20 1.16 8.69
CA LEU A 109 -9.61 1.14 7.30
C LEU A 109 -8.53 1.79 6.45
N VAL A 110 -8.22 1.21 5.31
CA VAL A 110 -7.41 1.84 4.29
C VAL A 110 -8.19 1.93 2.99
N ALA A 111 -8.13 3.10 2.35
CA ALA A 111 -8.55 3.26 0.97
C ALA A 111 -7.32 3.48 0.12
N TYR A 112 -7.25 2.81 -1.03
CA TYR A 112 -6.11 2.89 -1.95
C TYR A 112 -6.59 2.81 -3.40
N ALA A 113 -5.80 3.35 -4.32
CA ALA A 113 -6.11 3.16 -5.72
C ALA A 113 -5.56 1.81 -6.20
N GLY A 114 -6.45 0.94 -6.65
CA GLY A 114 -6.12 -0.32 -7.31
C GLY A 114 -6.00 -0.11 -8.83
N LEU A 115 -4.99 -0.73 -9.45
CA LEU A 115 -4.81 -0.73 -10.89
C LEU A 115 -5.31 -2.04 -11.49
N GLU A 116 -6.38 -1.95 -12.28
CA GLU A 116 -6.91 -3.05 -13.09
C GLU A 116 -6.32 -2.98 -14.50
N ALA A 117 -5.82 -4.09 -15.04
CA ALA A 117 -5.34 -4.15 -16.41
C ALA A 117 -6.46 -3.86 -17.42
N ASP A 118 -6.20 -3.02 -18.42
CA ASP A 118 -7.18 -2.69 -19.48
C ASP A 118 -7.19 -3.70 -20.63
N GLY A 119 -6.27 -4.67 -20.60
CA GLY A 119 -6.10 -5.68 -21.65
C GLY A 119 -5.31 -5.20 -22.88
N GLU A 120 -4.94 -3.94 -22.95
CA GLU A 120 -4.18 -3.32 -24.05
C GLU A 120 -2.78 -2.86 -23.62
N GLY A 121 -2.38 -3.20 -22.39
CA GLY A 121 -1.08 -2.86 -21.81
C GLY A 121 -1.08 -1.60 -20.93
N GLY A 122 -2.23 -0.97 -20.73
CA GLY A 122 -2.50 0.09 -19.77
C GLY A 122 -3.29 -0.41 -18.54
N HIS A 123 -3.78 0.54 -17.75
CA HIS A 123 -4.52 0.25 -16.52
C HIS A 123 -5.64 1.25 -16.32
N TYR A 124 -6.75 0.77 -15.74
CA TYR A 124 -7.75 1.61 -15.11
C TYR A 124 -7.42 1.78 -13.63
N GLN A 125 -7.68 2.97 -13.11
CA GLN A 125 -7.56 3.27 -11.69
C GLN A 125 -8.94 3.29 -11.05
N GLN A 126 -9.05 2.70 -9.87
CA GLN A 126 -10.29 2.55 -9.14
C GLN A 126 -10.02 2.51 -7.65
N GLN A 127 -11.04 2.83 -6.83
CA GLN A 127 -10.83 2.88 -5.39
C GLN A 127 -11.13 1.52 -4.77
N CYS A 128 -10.17 1.03 -4.02
CA CYS A 128 -10.23 -0.21 -3.27
C CYS A 128 -10.13 0.08 -1.76
N MET A 129 -10.61 -0.86 -0.96
CA MET A 129 -10.51 -0.81 0.49
C MET A 129 -9.97 -2.11 1.07
N ALA A 130 -9.30 -1.98 2.21
CA ALA A 130 -8.94 -3.10 3.06
C ALA A 130 -9.07 -2.69 4.54
N VAL A 131 -9.14 -3.69 5.42
CA VAL A 131 -9.30 -3.51 6.86
C VAL A 131 -8.23 -4.29 7.61
N SER A 132 -7.75 -3.73 8.73
CA SER A 132 -6.81 -4.39 9.64
C SER A 132 -7.21 -4.15 11.09
N ARG A 133 -6.86 -5.09 11.98
CA ARG A 133 -7.02 -4.97 13.44
C ARG A 133 -5.69 -4.86 14.19
N ASP A 134 -4.60 -4.80 13.47
CA ASP A 134 -3.25 -4.74 14.05
C ASP A 134 -2.28 -3.82 13.27
N GLY A 135 -2.75 -3.22 12.17
CA GLY A 135 -1.94 -2.38 11.29
C GLY A 135 -0.96 -3.14 10.38
N ALA A 136 -0.82 -4.46 10.55
CA ALA A 136 0.13 -5.26 9.79
C ALA A 136 -0.55 -6.22 8.80
N HIS A 137 -1.69 -6.79 9.19
CA HIS A 137 -2.42 -7.77 8.40
C HIS A 137 -3.72 -7.18 7.89
N PHE A 138 -3.81 -7.00 6.58
CA PHE A 138 -4.98 -6.42 5.93
C PHE A 138 -5.80 -7.46 5.19
N ILE A 139 -7.11 -7.34 5.31
CA ILE A 139 -8.10 -8.10 4.55
C ILE A 139 -8.75 -7.15 3.55
N LYS A 140 -8.57 -7.40 2.27
CA LYS A 140 -9.20 -6.63 1.21
C LYS A 140 -10.71 -6.83 1.21
N ALA A 141 -11.45 -5.76 0.93
CA ALA A 141 -12.91 -5.84 0.82
C ALA A 141 -13.30 -6.78 -0.32
N GLU A 142 -14.27 -7.68 -0.06
CA GLU A 142 -14.76 -8.65 -1.05
C GLU A 142 -15.35 -7.98 -2.29
N ARG A 143 -15.88 -6.75 -2.13
CA ARG A 143 -16.51 -5.97 -3.20
C ARG A 143 -15.57 -4.95 -3.84
N ASN A 144 -14.24 -5.15 -3.75
CA ASN A 144 -13.32 -4.27 -4.48
C ASN A 144 -13.51 -4.44 -6.01
N PRO A 145 -13.49 -3.32 -6.75
CA PRO A 145 -13.36 -1.94 -6.28
C PRO A 145 -14.64 -1.41 -5.63
N VAL A 146 -14.49 -0.62 -4.55
CA VAL A 146 -15.64 0.03 -3.89
C VAL A 146 -16.15 1.22 -4.70
N ILE A 147 -15.29 1.88 -5.49
CA ILE A 147 -15.66 2.87 -6.49
C ILE A 147 -14.92 2.50 -7.79
N GLY A 148 -15.64 1.88 -8.71
CA GLY A 148 -15.11 1.49 -10.01
C GLY A 148 -15.43 2.52 -11.10
N ARG A 149 -14.83 2.35 -12.28
CA ARG A 149 -14.99 3.23 -13.44
C ARG A 149 -16.44 3.48 -13.87
N ALA A 150 -17.32 2.51 -13.66
CA ALA A 150 -18.75 2.65 -14.00
C ALA A 150 -19.48 3.68 -13.09
N MET A 151 -18.88 4.06 -11.97
CA MET A 151 -19.42 5.03 -11.01
C MET A 151 -18.85 6.44 -11.22
N LEU A 152 -17.90 6.61 -12.15
CA LEU A 152 -17.35 7.91 -12.46
C LEU A 152 -18.41 8.79 -13.13
N PRO A 153 -18.45 10.10 -12.82
CA PRO A 153 -19.31 11.03 -13.52
C PRO A 153 -18.91 11.18 -14.99
N GLU A 154 -19.83 11.69 -15.81
CA GLU A 154 -19.54 11.99 -17.22
C GLU A 154 -18.32 12.92 -17.35
N GLY A 155 -17.37 12.53 -18.20
CA GLY A 155 -16.09 13.22 -18.38
C GLY A 155 -15.03 12.89 -17.34
N GLY A 156 -15.30 12.03 -16.35
CA GLY A 156 -14.31 11.54 -15.38
C GLY A 156 -13.26 10.65 -16.04
N SER A 157 -11.98 10.82 -15.64
CA SER A 157 -10.88 9.99 -16.13
C SER A 157 -10.80 8.69 -15.34
N SER A 158 -10.80 7.53 -16.03
CA SER A 158 -10.54 6.23 -15.40
C SER A 158 -9.04 5.87 -15.33
N VAL A 159 -8.18 6.67 -15.95
CA VAL A 159 -6.71 6.50 -15.92
C VAL A 159 -6.02 7.48 -14.98
N ASP A 160 -6.76 8.46 -14.42
CA ASP A 160 -6.29 9.45 -13.45
C ASP A 160 -7.27 9.58 -12.27
N PHE A 161 -7.67 8.42 -11.71
CA PHE A 161 -8.59 8.33 -10.59
C PHE A 161 -7.91 7.61 -9.42
N ARG A 162 -7.08 8.34 -8.66
CA ARG A 162 -6.20 7.79 -7.62
C ARG A 162 -6.12 8.69 -6.39
N ASP A 163 -5.34 8.25 -5.40
CA ASP A 163 -4.99 8.95 -4.17
C ASP A 163 -6.23 9.29 -3.31
N PRO A 164 -7.05 8.28 -2.94
CA PRO A 164 -8.23 8.53 -2.13
C PRO A 164 -7.86 9.03 -0.74
N CYS A 165 -8.69 9.92 -0.21
CA CYS A 165 -8.59 10.40 1.15
C CYS A 165 -9.82 9.97 1.95
N LEU A 166 -9.61 9.20 3.02
CA LEU A 166 -10.63 8.90 4.01
C LEU A 166 -10.65 9.99 5.08
N PHE A 167 -11.84 10.44 5.44
CA PHE A 167 -12.03 11.33 6.57
C PHE A 167 -13.42 11.10 7.18
N ARG A 168 -13.53 11.35 8.47
CA ARG A 168 -14.81 11.27 9.17
C ARG A 168 -15.58 12.59 8.99
N TRP A 169 -16.83 12.51 8.64
CA TRP A 169 -17.70 13.66 8.49
C TRP A 169 -18.79 13.65 9.58
N GLY A 170 -18.69 14.57 10.55
CA GLY A 170 -19.61 14.62 11.69
C GLY A 170 -19.53 13.36 12.55
N ASP A 171 -20.70 12.84 12.92
CA ASP A 171 -20.83 11.61 13.72
C ASP A 171 -21.00 10.35 12.83
N GLU A 172 -20.86 10.47 11.50
CA GLU A 172 -20.98 9.39 10.52
C GLU A 172 -19.59 8.86 10.10
#